data_55d0b32bc5e0a414feaee3e5e80badb1
#
_entry.id   55d0b32bc5e0a414feaee3e5e80badb1
#
_cell.length_a   1.000
_cell.length_b   1.000
_cell.length_c   1.000
_cell.angle_alpha   90.00
_cell.angle_beta   90.00
_cell.angle_gamma   90.00
#
_symmetry.space_group_name_H-M   'P 1'
#
loop_
_entity.id
_entity.type
_entity.pdbx_description
1 polymer ?
#
loop_
_entity_poly.entity_id
_entity_poly.type
_entity_poly.pdbx_seq_one_letter_code
_entity_poly.pdbx_strand_id
1 'polypeptide(L)'
;MESASFPEDVLERKVCIVGSEPVENYTVYIIEVSDGEHRWTVKHRYSDFHDLHEKLTAEKKVDRRLLPPKKMLGKNSKSLVERRQKELELYLQTLLQQFPEATPSPLACFLHFHLYEINGITAALAEELFNKGEQLLQAGEVFSLYPLQLYSVSQQLRLAKPTCCSGDAKTDLGHILDFTCRLRYLKVSGTRGPVGSSNIQESSLPFDLSVFKSLLQIEISECSSLQIRGLSSLRSSLATLSIHHSMETMTSILVPESSEFSQWEAEGAESGCPITAVIPVWRNLTTLDMSHNGISTIDSSVKLIPKVEFLDLSHNKLSTVENLQHLYNLVHVDLSYNCLQVLEAAHTRLGNIKTLSLAGNQLQQLSGLTKLYSLVNLDLSHNQLDQLEEIRNIGSLPCLEKLNLSSNPMCIIPDYRTKVLAQFGDRASEVCLDGQVTTEKELDTVEVLKAIQKAKEVKDRMSSGDKKISEETRLSAAAPPHLSSSSSSSSPPSSSSCCSSAVAPPTVTSSPSSSSSSSSSSSSSSFSSCPAQQASCPSQEVTSREDSVPPRTLPPVDAAPPPTKL
;
A
#
# COMPACT_ATOMS: atom_id res chain seq x y z
N MET A 1 9.28 40.77 -31.42
CA MET A 1 9.97 39.92 -30.44
C MET A 1 9.96 40.68 -29.13
N GLU A 2 8.83 40.60 -28.43
CA GLU A 2 8.69 41.15 -27.07
C GLU A 2 9.21 40.11 -26.11
N SER A 3 10.27 40.44 -25.37
CA SER A 3 10.79 39.63 -24.29
C SER A 3 9.77 39.68 -23.14
N ALA A 4 9.03 38.59 -22.97
CA ALA A 4 8.26 38.38 -21.76
C ALA A 4 9.27 38.26 -20.60
N SER A 5 9.46 39.35 -19.86
CA SER A 5 10.06 39.33 -18.54
C SER A 5 9.07 38.58 -17.61
N PHE A 6 9.40 37.36 -17.23
CA PHE A 6 8.78 36.70 -16.10
C PHE A 6 9.08 37.57 -14.87
N PRO A 7 8.09 37.95 -14.05
CA PRO A 7 8.36 38.55 -12.77
C PRO A 7 9.13 37.51 -11.94
N GLU A 8 10.39 37.79 -11.62
CA GLU A 8 11.05 37.15 -10.48
C GLU A 8 10.28 37.64 -9.25
N ASP A 9 9.26 36.88 -8.83
CA ASP A 9 8.71 36.99 -7.50
C ASP A 9 9.81 36.56 -6.53
N VAL A 10 10.64 37.54 -6.15
CA VAL A 10 11.53 37.40 -5.00
C VAL A 10 10.60 37.19 -3.80
N LEU A 11 10.43 35.93 -3.39
CA LEU A 11 9.70 35.56 -2.19
C LEU A 11 10.22 36.41 -1.03
N GLU A 12 9.43 37.40 -0.61
CA GLU A 12 9.86 38.39 0.38
C GLU A 12 9.82 37.73 1.76
N ARG A 13 11.00 37.36 2.28
CA ARG A 13 11.15 36.85 3.65
C ARG A 13 10.91 37.95 4.64
N LYS A 14 9.99 37.73 5.57
CA LYS A 14 9.63 38.68 6.62
C LYS A 14 9.79 38.06 8.01
N VAL A 15 10.16 38.89 8.95
CA VAL A 15 10.24 38.53 10.36
C VAL A 15 9.59 39.61 11.19
N CYS A 16 8.71 39.25 12.13
CA CYS A 16 8.17 40.14 13.11
C CYS A 16 8.10 39.48 14.50
N ILE A 17 8.20 40.26 15.55
CA ILE A 17 8.03 39.76 16.92
C ILE A 17 6.60 40.06 17.36
N VAL A 18 5.72 39.06 17.27
CA VAL A 18 4.29 39.20 17.52
C VAL A 18 3.92 39.27 19.00
N GLY A 19 4.84 38.89 19.89
CA GLY A 19 4.56 38.94 21.31
C GLY A 19 5.74 38.55 22.19
N SER A 20 5.50 38.54 23.48
CA SER A 20 6.47 38.08 24.49
C SER A 20 5.75 37.41 25.65
N GLU A 21 6.34 36.35 26.19
CA GLU A 21 5.84 35.59 27.35
C GLU A 21 6.85 35.68 28.49
N PRO A 22 6.43 36.05 29.71
CA PRO A 22 7.27 35.96 30.90
C PRO A 22 7.37 34.47 31.31
N VAL A 23 8.59 33.99 31.49
CA VAL A 23 8.86 32.66 32.00
C VAL A 23 9.78 32.80 33.20
N GLU A 24 9.26 32.50 34.40
CA GLU A 24 9.99 32.63 35.67
C GLU A 24 10.83 33.91 35.77
N ASN A 25 12.15 33.83 35.45
CA ASN A 25 13.12 34.91 35.61
C ASN A 25 13.54 35.60 34.30
N TYR A 26 12.95 35.22 33.16
CA TYR A 26 13.29 35.78 31.85
C TYR A 26 12.07 35.98 30.97
N THR A 27 12.24 36.71 29.88
CA THR A 27 11.21 36.92 28.85
C THR A 27 11.59 36.15 27.60
N VAL A 28 10.62 35.44 27.04
CA VAL A 28 10.70 34.76 25.73
C VAL A 28 9.95 35.64 24.73
N TYR A 29 10.58 35.90 23.58
CA TYR A 29 9.99 36.62 22.45
C TYR A 29 9.46 35.61 21.45
N ILE A 30 8.23 35.82 20.99
CA ILE A 30 7.56 35.02 19.98
C ILE A 30 7.81 35.69 18.64
N ILE A 31 8.59 35.05 17.79
CA ILE A 31 9.00 35.54 16.49
C ILE A 31 8.20 34.81 15.44
N GLU A 32 7.42 35.52 14.64
CA GLU A 32 6.78 34.98 13.44
C GLU A 32 7.71 35.22 12.25
N VAL A 33 7.97 34.15 11.52
CA VAL A 33 8.76 34.16 10.28
C VAL A 33 7.83 33.80 9.14
N SER A 34 7.91 34.51 8.02
CA SER A 34 7.18 34.19 6.79
C SER A 34 8.09 34.15 5.59
N ASP A 35 7.85 33.16 4.72
CA ASP A 35 8.50 32.96 3.45
C ASP A 35 7.43 32.63 2.41
N GLY A 36 7.05 33.61 1.59
CA GLY A 36 5.87 33.53 0.75
C GLY A 36 4.58 33.27 1.55
N GLU A 37 3.90 32.17 1.27
CA GLU A 37 2.67 31.76 1.97
C GLU A 37 2.95 30.97 3.26
N HIS A 38 4.16 30.46 3.44
CA HIS A 38 4.55 29.69 4.61
C HIS A 38 4.86 30.60 5.79
N ARG A 39 4.32 30.27 6.95
CA ARG A 39 4.56 30.97 8.20
C ARG A 39 4.79 29.99 9.33
N TRP A 40 5.72 30.35 10.22
CA TRP A 40 5.99 29.59 11.44
C TRP A 40 6.43 30.50 12.57
N THR A 41 6.40 29.97 13.78
CA THR A 41 6.81 30.72 14.98
C THR A 41 7.99 30.06 15.65
N VAL A 42 8.94 30.87 16.09
CA VAL A 42 10.07 30.47 16.92
C VAL A 42 10.07 31.26 18.22
N LYS A 43 10.60 30.67 19.29
CA LYS A 43 10.60 31.26 20.61
C LYS A 43 12.04 31.40 21.13
N HIS A 44 12.49 32.63 21.37
CA HIS A 44 13.83 32.91 21.86
C HIS A 44 13.85 33.89 23.01
N ARG A 45 14.77 33.70 23.96
CA ARG A 45 15.08 34.68 25.01
C ARG A 45 16.23 35.57 24.54
N TYR A 46 16.42 36.71 25.22
CA TYR A 46 17.46 37.69 24.84
C TYR A 46 18.88 37.07 24.76
N SER A 47 19.24 36.11 25.63
CA SER A 47 20.56 35.46 25.56
C SER A 47 20.77 34.74 24.25
N ASP A 48 19.73 34.17 23.67
CA ASP A 48 19.86 33.43 22.41
C ASP A 48 20.17 34.38 21.24
N PHE A 49 19.62 35.60 21.26
CA PHE A 49 20.01 36.68 20.33
C PHE A 49 21.46 37.09 20.52
N HIS A 50 21.94 37.12 21.77
CA HIS A 50 23.34 37.46 22.06
C HIS A 50 24.28 36.38 21.51
N ASP A 51 23.97 35.11 21.74
CA ASP A 51 24.73 33.99 21.26
C ASP A 51 24.75 33.93 19.72
N LEU A 52 23.59 34.22 19.06
CA LEU A 52 23.51 34.42 17.62
C LEU A 52 24.48 35.52 17.14
N HIS A 53 24.39 36.69 17.80
CA HIS A 53 25.17 37.86 17.44
C HIS A 53 26.68 37.63 17.62
N GLU A 54 27.10 36.95 18.67
CA GLU A 54 28.52 36.54 18.87
C GLU A 54 29.00 35.65 17.74
N LYS A 55 28.24 34.64 17.34
CA LYS A 55 28.60 33.78 16.22
C LYS A 55 28.75 34.54 14.91
N LEU A 56 27.77 35.40 14.58
CA LEU A 56 27.80 36.19 13.35
C LEU A 56 28.95 37.21 13.32
N THR A 57 29.28 37.80 14.46
CA THR A 57 30.40 38.76 14.57
C THR A 57 31.78 38.09 14.56
N ALA A 58 31.88 36.86 15.11
CA ALA A 58 33.11 36.06 15.01
C ALA A 58 33.45 35.73 13.56
N GLU A 59 32.48 35.46 12.73
CA GLU A 59 32.61 35.23 11.30
C GLU A 59 32.80 36.54 10.48
N LYS A 60 32.85 37.71 11.13
CA LYS A 60 32.96 39.06 10.52
C LYS A 60 31.82 39.37 9.54
N LYS A 61 30.71 38.73 9.68
CA LYS A 61 29.54 38.91 8.80
C LYS A 61 28.68 40.11 9.21
N VAL A 62 28.72 40.54 10.51
CA VAL A 62 27.83 41.55 11.08
C VAL A 62 28.60 42.51 11.98
N ASP A 63 28.17 43.79 12.00
CA ASP A 63 28.74 44.82 12.91
C ASP A 63 28.39 44.49 14.38
N ARG A 64 29.40 44.55 15.25
CA ARG A 64 29.27 44.33 16.70
C ARG A 64 28.28 45.22 17.42
N ARG A 65 27.90 46.36 16.83
CA ARG A 65 26.99 47.35 17.42
C ARG A 65 25.52 47.14 17.02
N LEU A 66 25.22 46.17 16.15
CA LEU A 66 23.88 46.00 15.60
C LEU A 66 22.89 45.47 16.65
N LEU A 67 23.33 44.61 17.60
CA LEU A 67 22.45 44.08 18.63
C LEU A 67 22.24 45.10 19.76
N PRO A 68 20.97 45.35 20.18
CA PRO A 68 20.67 46.23 21.33
C PRO A 68 21.34 45.75 22.63
N PRO A 69 21.96 46.64 23.42
CA PRO A 69 22.74 46.26 24.59
C PRO A 69 21.90 45.64 25.71
N LYS A 70 22.53 44.71 26.46
CA LYS A 70 21.90 44.07 27.63
C LYS A 70 21.74 45.05 28.77
N LYS A 71 20.50 45.36 29.15
CA LYS A 71 20.20 46.19 30.33
C LYS A 71 20.07 45.33 31.58
N MET A 72 20.77 45.72 32.68
CA MET A 72 20.85 44.94 33.92
C MET A 72 19.71 45.25 34.90
N LEU A 73 19.14 46.46 34.88
CA LEU A 73 18.08 46.90 35.79
C LEU A 73 16.70 46.94 35.11
N GLY A 74 15.66 46.51 35.81
CA GLY A 74 14.28 46.57 35.35
C GLY A 74 13.93 45.54 34.26
N LYS A 75 14.57 44.41 34.24
CA LYS A 75 14.50 43.38 33.16
C LYS A 75 13.10 42.99 32.71
N ASN A 76 12.13 43.01 33.62
CA ASN A 76 10.76 42.54 33.41
C ASN A 76 9.73 43.67 33.38
N SER A 77 10.16 44.97 33.33
CA SER A 77 9.20 46.04 33.17
C SER A 77 8.56 45.98 31.78
N LYS A 78 7.23 46.11 31.71
CA LYS A 78 6.46 45.99 30.46
C LYS A 78 6.98 46.94 29.36
N SER A 79 7.26 48.20 29.74
CA SER A 79 7.79 49.21 28.78
C SER A 79 9.18 48.84 28.23
N LEU A 80 10.04 48.21 29.04
CA LEU A 80 11.35 47.78 28.57
C LEU A 80 11.24 46.55 27.64
N VAL A 81 10.33 45.64 27.94
CA VAL A 81 10.07 44.44 27.09
C VAL A 81 9.53 44.87 25.73
N GLU A 82 8.52 45.77 25.71
CA GLU A 82 7.93 46.32 24.46
C GLU A 82 8.95 47.10 23.60
N ARG A 83 9.80 47.89 24.25
CA ARG A 83 10.88 48.60 23.53
C ARG A 83 11.89 47.62 22.97
N ARG A 84 12.33 46.64 23.74
CA ARG A 84 13.28 45.63 23.31
C ARG A 84 12.71 44.75 22.20
N GLN A 85 11.43 44.42 22.24
CA GLN A 85 10.73 43.71 21.18
C GLN A 85 10.93 44.42 19.82
N LYS A 86 10.70 45.72 19.75
CA LYS A 86 10.88 46.52 18.54
C LYS A 86 12.36 46.58 18.10
N GLU A 87 13.27 46.76 19.07
CA GLU A 87 14.71 46.81 18.80
C GLU A 87 15.24 45.46 18.26
N LEU A 88 14.77 44.32 18.78
CA LEU A 88 15.12 42.98 18.34
C LEU A 88 14.48 42.62 16.99
N GLU A 89 13.25 43.10 16.74
CA GLU A 89 12.59 42.94 15.45
C GLU A 89 13.39 43.65 14.35
N LEU A 90 13.76 44.91 14.58
CA LEU A 90 14.61 45.67 13.64
C LEU A 90 15.96 44.98 13.41
N TYR A 91 16.55 44.41 14.47
CA TYR A 91 17.79 43.63 14.37
C TYR A 91 17.65 42.44 13.41
N LEU A 92 16.59 41.63 13.57
CA LEU A 92 16.33 40.49 12.70
C LEU A 92 16.03 40.90 11.25
N GLN A 93 15.22 41.94 11.06
CA GLN A 93 14.90 42.49 9.74
C GLN A 93 16.17 42.98 9.04
N THR A 94 17.06 43.67 9.75
CA THR A 94 18.35 44.13 9.22
C THR A 94 19.22 42.93 8.82
N LEU A 95 19.25 41.86 9.62
CA LEU A 95 19.98 40.65 9.26
C LEU A 95 19.44 39.99 7.98
N LEU A 96 18.13 39.84 7.83
CA LEU A 96 17.53 39.27 6.63
C LEU A 96 17.81 40.12 5.39
N GLN A 97 17.81 41.45 5.52
CA GLN A 97 18.17 42.37 4.42
C GLN A 97 19.66 42.29 4.03
N GLN A 98 20.54 42.01 4.99
CA GLN A 98 21.97 41.82 4.71
C GLN A 98 22.30 40.49 4.01
N PHE A 99 21.41 39.47 4.17
CA PHE A 99 21.62 38.13 3.64
C PHE A 99 20.42 37.65 2.82
N PRO A 100 20.11 38.30 1.68
CA PRO A 100 18.91 38.00 0.90
C PRO A 100 18.98 36.62 0.22
N GLU A 101 20.15 36.21 -0.25
CA GLU A 101 20.33 34.96 -1.02
C GLU A 101 20.91 33.82 -0.16
N ALA A 102 21.89 34.11 0.68
CA ALA A 102 22.62 33.11 1.46
C ALA A 102 22.58 33.43 2.94
N THR A 103 21.60 32.91 3.65
CA THR A 103 21.44 33.07 5.09
C THR A 103 22.54 32.31 5.84
N PRO A 104 23.37 32.97 6.69
CA PRO A 104 24.37 32.27 7.48
C PRO A 104 23.78 31.17 8.36
N SER A 105 24.47 30.04 8.48
CA SER A 105 24.00 28.87 9.22
C SER A 105 23.53 29.20 10.67
N PRO A 106 24.21 30.07 11.46
CA PRO A 106 23.71 30.46 12.78
C PRO A 106 22.35 31.16 12.75
N LEU A 107 22.10 32.01 11.73
CA LEU A 107 20.83 32.71 11.57
C LEU A 107 19.74 31.77 11.05
N ALA A 108 20.07 30.91 10.10
CA ALA A 108 19.16 29.89 9.59
C ALA A 108 18.69 28.92 10.71
N CYS A 109 19.59 28.47 11.56
CA CYS A 109 19.24 27.68 12.75
C CYS A 109 18.39 28.44 13.75
N PHE A 110 18.69 29.71 14.01
CA PHE A 110 17.95 30.57 14.93
C PHE A 110 16.50 30.79 14.46
N LEU A 111 16.28 30.97 13.18
CA LEU A 111 14.95 31.17 12.57
C LEU A 111 14.27 29.86 12.15
N HIS A 112 14.87 28.71 12.43
CA HIS A 112 14.38 27.37 12.06
C HIS A 112 14.18 27.17 10.54
N PHE A 113 14.99 27.82 9.70
CA PHE A 113 14.91 27.65 8.25
C PHE A 113 15.14 26.20 7.81
N HIS A 114 16.01 25.47 8.49
CA HIS A 114 16.25 24.06 8.26
C HIS A 114 15.03 23.15 8.47
N LEU A 115 13.95 23.66 9.06
CA LEU A 115 12.70 22.94 9.30
C LEU A 115 11.55 23.37 8.38
N TYR A 116 11.54 24.64 7.91
CA TYR A 116 10.35 25.22 7.28
C TYR A 116 10.63 25.97 5.96
N GLU A 117 11.86 26.32 5.67
CA GLU A 117 12.22 27.09 4.48
C GLU A 117 12.95 26.21 3.46
N ILE A 118 12.59 26.36 2.17
CA ILE A 118 13.03 25.47 1.08
C ILE A 118 14.55 25.32 1.01
N ASN A 119 15.29 26.43 1.00
CA ASN A 119 16.76 26.39 0.90
C ASN A 119 17.41 25.83 2.18
N GLY A 120 16.86 26.17 3.34
CA GLY A 120 17.33 25.66 4.62
C GLY A 120 17.12 24.17 4.78
N ILE A 121 15.95 23.65 4.37
CA ILE A 121 15.64 22.23 4.39
C ILE A 121 16.57 21.46 3.43
N THR A 122 16.72 21.94 2.20
CA THR A 122 17.59 21.26 1.23
C THR A 122 19.06 21.31 1.63
N ALA A 123 19.55 22.43 2.18
CA ALA A 123 20.91 22.53 2.69
C ALA A 123 21.18 21.58 3.86
N ALA A 124 20.24 21.50 4.81
CA ALA A 124 20.35 20.59 5.95
C ALA A 124 20.34 19.11 5.51
N LEU A 125 19.46 18.76 4.58
CA LEU A 125 19.39 17.40 4.01
C LEU A 125 20.68 17.07 3.23
N ALA A 126 21.21 17.99 2.43
CA ALA A 126 22.45 17.80 1.70
C ALA A 126 23.65 17.58 2.63
N GLU A 127 23.77 18.37 3.70
CA GLU A 127 24.83 18.21 4.71
C GLU A 127 24.72 16.88 5.45
N GLU A 128 23.52 16.45 5.80
CA GLU A 128 23.29 15.14 6.42
C GLU A 128 23.75 14.02 5.48
N LEU A 129 23.36 14.07 4.22
CA LEU A 129 23.71 13.05 3.22
C LEU A 129 25.19 13.09 2.83
N PHE A 130 25.82 14.27 2.82
CA PHE A 130 27.27 14.39 2.69
C PHE A 130 28.00 13.63 3.82
N ASN A 131 27.54 13.79 5.06
CA ASN A 131 28.19 13.18 6.22
C ASN A 131 27.88 11.69 6.38
N LYS A 132 26.66 11.22 6.05
CA LYS A 132 26.17 9.88 6.38
C LYS A 132 25.64 9.08 5.18
N GLY A 133 25.47 9.71 4.01
CA GLY A 133 24.76 9.12 2.88
C GLY A 133 25.32 7.77 2.44
N GLU A 134 26.64 7.65 2.32
CA GLU A 134 27.29 6.41 1.92
C GLU A 134 27.08 5.28 2.95
N GLN A 135 27.13 5.61 4.24
CA GLN A 135 26.85 4.65 5.33
C GLN A 135 25.38 4.17 5.29
N LEU A 136 24.43 5.08 5.06
CA LEU A 136 23.00 4.76 4.95
C LEU A 136 22.72 3.85 3.73
N LEU A 137 23.35 4.12 2.58
CA LEU A 137 23.22 3.28 1.39
C LEU A 137 23.81 1.88 1.60
N GLN A 138 24.93 1.76 2.31
CA GLN A 138 25.56 0.47 2.61
C GLN A 138 24.77 -0.33 3.64
N ALA A 139 24.13 0.33 4.61
CA ALA A 139 23.29 -0.34 5.59
C ALA A 139 22.06 -0.99 4.93
N GLY A 140 21.59 -0.45 3.80
CA GLY A 140 20.41 -0.97 3.10
C GLY A 140 19.11 -0.84 3.88
N GLU A 141 19.05 0.07 4.84
CA GLU A 141 17.87 0.35 5.64
C GLU A 141 16.88 1.25 4.89
N VAL A 142 15.64 1.28 5.37
CA VAL A 142 14.60 2.16 4.84
C VAL A 142 14.91 3.60 5.22
N PHE A 143 15.13 4.46 4.22
CA PHE A 143 15.34 5.88 4.44
C PHE A 143 13.99 6.61 4.51
N SER A 144 13.81 7.47 5.51
CA SER A 144 12.56 8.20 5.72
C SER A 144 12.70 9.66 5.30
N LEU A 145 11.75 10.13 4.48
CA LEU A 145 11.61 11.54 4.11
C LEU A 145 10.18 12.02 4.40
N TYR A 146 10.07 13.32 4.68
CA TYR A 146 8.78 13.99 4.83
C TYR A 146 8.36 14.65 3.52
N PRO A 147 7.05 14.83 3.26
CA PRO A 147 6.57 15.52 2.07
C PRO A 147 7.16 16.93 1.92
N LEU A 148 7.34 17.67 3.00
CA LEU A 148 7.96 18.99 2.98
C LEU A 148 9.43 18.95 2.49
N GLN A 149 10.20 17.93 2.86
CA GLN A 149 11.57 17.75 2.34
C GLN A 149 11.57 17.45 0.84
N LEU A 150 10.70 16.51 0.40
CA LEU A 150 10.56 16.17 -1.02
C LEU A 150 10.04 17.35 -1.85
N TYR A 151 9.09 18.13 -1.30
CA TYR A 151 8.62 19.37 -1.90
C TYR A 151 9.78 20.36 -2.08
N SER A 152 10.57 20.58 -1.03
CA SER A 152 11.71 21.50 -1.05
C SER A 152 12.75 21.10 -2.11
N VAL A 153 13.12 19.82 -2.19
CA VAL A 153 13.99 19.29 -3.24
C VAL A 153 13.37 19.51 -4.62
N SER A 154 12.07 19.22 -4.78
CA SER A 154 11.37 19.39 -6.06
C SER A 154 11.31 20.85 -6.52
N GLN A 155 11.11 21.79 -5.60
CA GLN A 155 11.14 23.23 -5.90
C GLN A 155 12.55 23.69 -6.27
N GLN A 156 13.56 23.28 -5.51
CA GLN A 156 14.95 23.64 -5.77
C GLN A 156 15.41 23.19 -7.17
N LEU A 157 15.00 21.99 -7.60
CA LEU A 157 15.31 21.47 -8.94
C LEU A 157 14.62 22.24 -10.09
N ARG A 158 13.57 23.00 -9.81
CA ARG A 158 12.88 23.84 -10.80
C ARG A 158 13.55 25.19 -11.01
N LEU A 159 14.44 25.60 -10.13
CA LEU A 159 15.17 26.86 -10.27
C LEU A 159 16.14 26.78 -11.45
N ALA A 160 16.33 27.88 -12.17
CA ALA A 160 17.23 27.96 -13.32
C ALA A 160 18.69 27.65 -12.96
N LYS A 161 19.07 27.90 -11.71
CA LYS A 161 20.37 27.57 -11.12
C LYS A 161 20.14 26.91 -9.76
N PRO A 162 19.92 25.60 -9.69
CA PRO A 162 19.65 24.90 -8.44
C PRO A 162 20.94 24.69 -7.63
N THR A 163 21.53 25.78 -7.17
CA THR A 163 22.70 25.75 -6.29
C THR A 163 22.30 26.05 -4.87
N CYS A 164 22.95 25.39 -3.91
CA CYS A 164 22.79 25.76 -2.51
C CYS A 164 23.33 27.16 -2.28
N CYS A 165 22.51 28.03 -1.70
CA CYS A 165 22.77 29.46 -1.57
C CYS A 165 23.97 29.80 -0.68
N SER A 166 24.47 28.86 0.13
CA SER A 166 25.56 29.08 1.08
C SER A 166 26.95 29.04 0.48
N GLY A 167 27.13 28.48 -0.74
CA GLY A 167 28.46 28.26 -1.34
C GLY A 167 29.31 27.23 -0.59
N ASP A 168 28.80 26.56 0.41
CA ASP A 168 29.46 25.47 1.14
C ASP A 168 29.32 24.16 0.34
N ALA A 169 30.42 23.51 0.03
CA ALA A 169 30.44 22.25 -0.70
C ALA A 169 29.63 21.14 -0.02
N LYS A 170 29.45 21.19 1.29
CA LYS A 170 28.66 20.20 2.05
C LYS A 170 27.15 20.32 1.83
N THR A 171 26.67 21.49 1.48
CA THR A 171 25.26 21.79 1.28
C THR A 171 24.85 21.76 -0.19
N ASP A 172 25.70 21.17 -1.05
CA ASP A 172 25.43 21.04 -2.48
C ASP A 172 24.29 20.04 -2.76
N LEU A 173 23.36 20.45 -3.60
CA LEU A 173 22.21 19.63 -4.03
C LEU A 173 22.63 18.31 -4.68
N GLY A 174 23.85 18.25 -5.24
CA GLY A 174 24.43 17.04 -5.81
C GLY A 174 24.48 15.87 -4.86
N HIS A 175 24.69 16.11 -3.55
CA HIS A 175 24.68 15.04 -2.55
C HIS A 175 23.30 14.40 -2.40
N ILE A 176 22.23 15.19 -2.49
CA ILE A 176 20.85 14.68 -2.48
C ILE A 176 20.58 13.86 -3.74
N LEU A 177 20.99 14.36 -4.92
CA LEU A 177 20.75 13.68 -6.19
C LEU A 177 21.52 12.37 -6.30
N ASP A 178 22.80 12.34 -5.88
CA ASP A 178 23.60 11.12 -5.87
C ASP A 178 22.96 10.06 -4.94
N PHE A 179 22.61 10.46 -3.74
CA PHE A 179 21.97 9.57 -2.77
C PHE A 179 20.62 9.02 -3.29
N THR A 180 19.72 9.89 -3.76
CA THR A 180 18.38 9.50 -4.22
C THR A 180 18.43 8.62 -5.46
N CYS A 181 19.38 8.82 -6.37
CA CYS A 181 19.56 7.94 -7.53
C CYS A 181 19.95 6.51 -7.16
N ARG A 182 20.62 6.31 -6.04
CA ARG A 182 21.13 5.01 -5.56
C ARG A 182 20.24 4.35 -4.52
N LEU A 183 19.32 5.09 -3.91
CA LEU A 183 18.44 4.63 -2.82
C LEU A 183 17.51 3.52 -3.32
N ARG A 184 17.33 2.47 -2.48
CA ARG A 184 16.49 1.30 -2.79
C ARG A 184 15.19 1.24 -1.99
N TYR A 185 15.19 1.76 -0.77
CA TYR A 185 14.08 1.64 0.18
C TYR A 185 13.72 3.02 0.73
N LEU A 186 12.53 3.51 0.41
CA LEU A 186 12.06 4.84 0.79
C LEU A 186 10.75 4.74 1.56
N LYS A 187 10.64 5.52 2.64
CA LYS A 187 9.40 5.77 3.36
C LYS A 187 9.08 7.26 3.32
N VAL A 188 7.86 7.60 2.93
CA VAL A 188 7.34 8.98 2.92
C VAL A 188 6.15 9.04 3.85
N SER A 189 6.29 9.76 4.96
CA SER A 189 5.22 9.90 5.96
C SER A 189 4.83 11.35 6.12
N GLY A 190 3.63 11.70 5.69
CA GLY A 190 3.02 13.01 5.90
C GLY A 190 2.41 13.14 7.30
N THR A 191 1.89 14.32 7.58
CA THR A 191 1.18 14.66 8.81
C THR A 191 -0.27 15.02 8.53
N ARG A 192 -1.19 14.69 9.46
CA ARG A 192 -2.62 15.06 9.34
C ARG A 192 -2.91 16.51 9.67
N GLY A 193 -1.93 17.27 10.06
CA GLY A 193 -2.09 18.67 10.48
C GLY A 193 -0.92 19.53 10.04
N PRO A 194 -0.86 20.78 10.49
CA PRO A 194 0.26 21.65 10.19
C PRO A 194 1.54 21.15 10.83
N VAL A 195 2.66 21.32 10.12
CA VAL A 195 3.99 20.88 10.57
C VAL A 195 4.45 21.76 11.74
N GLY A 196 4.61 21.17 12.91
CA GLY A 196 5.15 21.82 14.09
C GLY A 196 4.43 23.14 14.46
N SER A 197 5.17 24.26 14.48
CA SER A 197 4.64 25.59 14.78
C SER A 197 4.33 26.42 13.52
N SER A 198 4.05 25.76 12.39
CA SER A 198 3.82 26.41 11.09
C SER A 198 2.36 26.30 10.63
N ASN A 199 2.04 27.00 9.53
CA ASN A 199 0.79 26.82 8.78
C ASN A 199 0.93 25.81 7.62
N ILE A 200 2.07 25.13 7.49
CA ILE A 200 2.37 24.26 6.36
C ILE A 200 1.60 22.95 6.49
N GLN A 201 0.80 22.62 5.48
CA GLN A 201 0.04 21.37 5.40
C GLN A 201 0.76 20.42 4.43
N GLU A 202 1.43 19.38 4.94
CA GLU A 202 2.20 18.45 4.10
C GLU A 202 1.33 17.70 3.09
N SER A 203 0.10 17.37 3.44
CA SER A 203 -0.83 16.67 2.56
C SER A 203 -1.17 17.44 1.27
N SER A 204 -0.96 18.76 1.24
CA SER A 204 -1.22 19.62 0.08
C SER A 204 0.01 19.94 -0.76
N LEU A 205 1.21 19.53 -0.32
CA LEU A 205 2.46 19.86 -1.00
C LEU A 205 2.76 18.89 -2.15
N PRO A 206 2.91 19.38 -3.40
CA PRO A 206 3.27 18.53 -4.53
C PRO A 206 4.77 18.21 -4.52
N PHE A 207 5.12 16.93 -4.61
CA PHE A 207 6.50 16.48 -4.69
C PHE A 207 6.72 15.49 -5.84
N ASP A 208 7.97 15.42 -6.33
CA ASP A 208 8.34 14.62 -7.50
C ASP A 208 9.30 13.49 -7.12
N LEU A 209 8.91 12.27 -7.43
CA LEU A 209 9.67 11.04 -7.19
C LEU A 209 10.60 10.69 -8.35
N SER A 210 10.64 11.46 -9.42
CA SER A 210 11.47 11.19 -10.61
C SER A 210 12.97 11.21 -10.35
N VAL A 211 13.40 11.80 -9.23
CA VAL A 211 14.81 11.81 -8.79
C VAL A 211 15.30 10.43 -8.35
N PHE A 212 14.40 9.55 -7.92
CA PHE A 212 14.75 8.19 -7.53
C PHE A 212 14.82 7.28 -8.75
N LYS A 213 15.95 6.63 -8.96
CA LYS A 213 16.17 5.76 -10.15
C LYS A 213 16.25 4.28 -9.82
N SER A 214 16.58 3.94 -8.58
CA SER A 214 16.90 2.57 -8.15
C SER A 214 15.96 2.02 -7.08
N LEU A 215 14.81 2.68 -6.82
CA LEU A 215 13.87 2.23 -5.80
C LEU A 215 13.30 0.85 -6.14
N LEU A 216 13.38 -0.03 -5.15
CA LEU A 216 12.77 -1.36 -5.13
C LEU A 216 11.50 -1.37 -4.29
N GLN A 217 11.47 -0.57 -3.24
CA GLN A 217 10.32 -0.46 -2.33
C GLN A 217 10.08 0.99 -1.95
N ILE A 218 8.81 1.38 -1.96
CA ILE A 218 8.34 2.67 -1.43
C ILE A 218 7.10 2.45 -0.58
N GLU A 219 7.08 3.11 0.58
CA GLU A 219 5.91 3.23 1.45
C GLU A 219 5.53 4.71 1.55
N ILE A 220 4.27 5.05 1.27
CA ILE A 220 3.74 6.41 1.34
C ILE A 220 2.52 6.42 2.25
N SER A 221 2.49 7.31 3.23
CA SER A 221 1.36 7.44 4.15
C SER A 221 1.00 8.90 4.41
N GLU A 222 -0.31 9.17 4.61
CA GLU A 222 -0.85 10.51 4.93
C GLU A 222 -0.47 11.58 3.88
N CYS A 223 -0.37 11.18 2.59
CA CYS A 223 -0.07 12.07 1.47
C CYS A 223 -1.20 12.01 0.45
N SER A 224 -1.70 13.15 -0.04
CA SER A 224 -2.70 13.14 -1.12
C SER A 224 -2.09 12.56 -2.41
N SER A 225 -2.72 11.53 -2.98
CA SER A 225 -2.29 10.91 -4.24
C SER A 225 -2.19 11.92 -5.39
N LEU A 226 -3.00 12.98 -5.36
CA LEU A 226 -2.99 14.05 -6.37
C LEU A 226 -1.73 14.92 -6.33
N GLN A 227 -0.98 14.89 -5.24
CA GLN A 227 0.25 15.66 -5.06
C GLN A 227 1.51 14.84 -5.41
N ILE A 228 1.39 13.54 -5.57
CA ILE A 228 2.51 12.65 -5.89
C ILE A 228 2.78 12.67 -7.40
N ARG A 229 3.95 13.17 -7.79
CA ARG A 229 4.40 13.24 -9.18
C ARG A 229 5.58 12.31 -9.42
N GLY A 230 5.84 11.99 -10.71
CA GLY A 230 7.01 11.22 -11.11
C GLY A 230 6.97 9.73 -10.73
N LEU A 231 5.87 9.21 -10.18
CA LEU A 231 5.72 7.80 -9.81
C LEU A 231 5.84 6.87 -11.04
N SER A 232 5.46 7.35 -12.21
CA SER A 232 5.60 6.63 -13.48
C SER A 232 7.05 6.26 -13.83
N SER A 233 8.03 7.04 -13.36
CA SER A 233 9.45 6.75 -13.59
C SER A 233 9.95 5.50 -12.86
N LEU A 234 9.22 5.06 -11.83
CA LEU A 234 9.54 3.90 -10.99
C LEU A 234 8.97 2.57 -11.52
N ARG A 235 8.16 2.58 -12.59
CA ARG A 235 7.49 1.38 -13.13
C ARG A 235 8.44 0.25 -13.52
N SER A 236 9.67 0.57 -13.90
CA SER A 236 10.66 -0.41 -14.32
C SER A 236 11.46 -1.03 -13.17
N SER A 237 11.56 -0.35 -12.03
CA SER A 237 12.41 -0.77 -10.90
C SER A 237 11.62 -1.29 -9.70
N LEU A 238 10.45 -0.70 -9.41
CA LEU A 238 9.71 -0.94 -8.18
C LEU A 238 9.15 -2.36 -8.11
N ALA A 239 9.42 -3.05 -6.99
CA ALA A 239 8.92 -4.38 -6.68
C ALA A 239 7.81 -4.35 -5.61
N THR A 240 7.90 -3.40 -4.66
CA THR A 240 6.91 -3.23 -3.59
C THR A 240 6.43 -1.78 -3.54
N LEU A 241 5.12 -1.59 -3.58
CA LEU A 241 4.45 -0.30 -3.44
C LEU A 241 3.41 -0.40 -2.32
N SER A 242 3.58 0.39 -1.26
CA SER A 242 2.64 0.49 -0.15
C SER A 242 2.16 1.94 -0.02
N ILE A 243 0.83 2.15 -0.02
CA ILE A 243 0.23 3.48 0.07
C ILE A 243 -0.97 3.44 1.03
N HIS A 244 -0.91 4.26 2.09
CA HIS A 244 -1.92 4.27 3.16
C HIS A 244 -2.46 5.67 3.41
N HIS A 245 -3.73 5.80 3.75
CA HIS A 245 -4.40 7.08 4.10
C HIS A 245 -4.17 8.21 3.07
N SER A 246 -4.11 7.86 1.78
CA SER A 246 -3.60 8.76 0.75
C SER A 246 -4.49 8.86 -0.49
N MET A 247 -5.45 7.94 -0.68
CA MET A 247 -6.22 7.85 -1.94
C MET A 247 -7.64 7.32 -1.75
N GLU A 248 -8.48 7.58 -2.77
CA GLU A 248 -9.85 7.05 -2.88
C GLU A 248 -10.02 6.12 -4.10
N THR A 249 -9.11 6.16 -5.08
CA THR A 249 -9.14 5.35 -6.30
C THR A 249 -7.76 4.80 -6.64
N MET A 250 -7.68 3.57 -7.16
CA MET A 250 -6.42 2.96 -7.58
C MET A 250 -5.83 3.67 -8.81
N THR A 251 -6.69 4.17 -9.68
CA THR A 251 -6.31 4.92 -10.89
C THR A 251 -5.43 6.12 -10.58
N SER A 252 -5.65 6.82 -9.46
CA SER A 252 -4.86 8.01 -9.09
C SER A 252 -3.36 7.72 -8.92
N ILE A 253 -3.00 6.47 -8.69
CA ILE A 253 -1.61 6.02 -8.49
C ILE A 253 -1.11 5.17 -9.67
N LEU A 254 -1.93 4.26 -10.15
CA LEU A 254 -1.50 3.31 -11.19
C LEU A 254 -1.48 3.93 -12.59
N VAL A 255 -2.34 4.93 -12.84
CA VAL A 255 -2.38 5.70 -14.08
C VAL A 255 -1.84 7.10 -13.81
N PRO A 256 -0.62 7.43 -14.25
CA PRO A 256 -0.09 8.78 -14.07
C PRO A 256 -0.93 9.78 -14.87
N GLU A 257 -1.19 10.93 -14.25
CA GLU A 257 -1.90 12.04 -14.91
C GLU A 257 -3.25 11.61 -15.52
N SER A 258 -4.00 10.77 -14.77
CA SER A 258 -5.27 10.16 -15.22
C SER A 258 -6.28 11.18 -15.75
N SER A 259 -6.17 12.45 -15.36
CA SER A 259 -7.00 13.54 -15.87
C SER A 259 -6.72 13.92 -17.34
N GLU A 260 -5.57 13.53 -17.88
CA GLU A 260 -5.19 13.84 -19.28
C GLU A 260 -5.70 12.80 -20.28
N PHE A 261 -6.07 11.59 -19.80
CA PHE A 261 -6.48 10.48 -20.65
C PHE A 261 -7.97 10.15 -20.49
N SER A 262 -8.78 10.49 -21.47
CA SER A 262 -10.20 10.08 -21.49
C SER A 262 -10.38 8.59 -21.74
N GLN A 263 -9.46 7.96 -22.50
CA GLN A 263 -9.41 6.53 -22.78
C GLN A 263 -7.96 6.06 -22.82
N TRP A 264 -7.69 4.91 -22.21
CA TRP A 264 -6.35 4.33 -22.17
C TRP A 264 -6.42 2.80 -22.20
N GLU A 265 -5.32 2.16 -22.61
CA GLU A 265 -5.14 0.71 -22.54
C GLU A 265 -3.74 0.40 -22.02
N ALA A 266 -3.59 -0.75 -21.36
CA ALA A 266 -2.29 -1.23 -20.91
C ALA A 266 -1.44 -1.68 -22.11
N GLU A 267 -0.11 -1.46 -22.04
CA GLU A 267 0.85 -1.96 -23.03
C GLU A 267 0.69 -3.48 -23.20
N GLY A 268 0.53 -3.94 -24.45
CA GLY A 268 0.38 -5.37 -24.77
C GLY A 268 -1.05 -5.92 -24.65
N ALA A 269 -2.05 -5.10 -24.36
CA ALA A 269 -3.44 -5.53 -24.38
C ALA A 269 -3.97 -5.61 -25.83
N GLU A 270 -4.74 -6.66 -26.14
CA GLU A 270 -5.45 -6.78 -27.41
C GLU A 270 -6.79 -6.02 -27.28
N SER A 271 -6.84 -4.81 -27.82
CA SER A 271 -8.05 -3.98 -27.79
C SER A 271 -8.56 -3.71 -29.20
N GLY A 272 -9.86 -3.89 -29.39
CA GLY A 272 -10.55 -3.53 -30.63
C GLY A 272 -11.17 -2.13 -30.62
N CYS A 273 -11.00 -1.36 -29.54
CA CYS A 273 -11.57 -0.02 -29.38
C CYS A 273 -10.57 1.09 -29.76
N PRO A 274 -11.01 2.26 -30.21
CA PRO A 274 -10.13 3.40 -30.40
C PRO A 274 -9.54 3.84 -29.06
N ILE A 275 -8.21 3.81 -28.97
CA ILE A 275 -7.45 4.10 -27.76
C ILE A 275 -6.81 5.47 -27.90
N THR A 276 -6.91 6.32 -26.87
CA THR A 276 -6.27 7.64 -26.85
C THR A 276 -4.85 7.61 -26.28
N ALA A 277 -4.55 6.63 -25.42
CA ALA A 277 -3.23 6.46 -24.83
C ALA A 277 -2.91 4.99 -24.52
N VAL A 278 -1.65 4.57 -24.78
CA VAL A 278 -1.10 3.29 -24.34
C VAL A 278 -0.20 3.54 -23.15
N ILE A 279 -0.50 2.92 -22.00
CA ILE A 279 0.21 3.13 -20.76
C ILE A 279 1.11 1.92 -20.47
N PRO A 280 2.43 2.14 -20.19
CA PRO A 280 3.35 1.06 -19.84
C PRO A 280 2.94 0.37 -18.54
N VAL A 281 3.05 -0.96 -18.51
CA VAL A 281 2.78 -1.76 -17.31
C VAL A 281 3.90 -1.64 -16.27
N TRP A 282 3.57 -1.90 -15.01
CA TRP A 282 4.54 -2.06 -13.91
C TRP A 282 5.25 -3.40 -14.04
N ARG A 283 6.48 -3.37 -14.54
CA ARG A 283 7.18 -4.59 -15.01
C ARG A 283 7.66 -5.50 -13.89
N ASN A 284 7.95 -4.94 -12.73
CA ASN A 284 8.56 -5.66 -11.61
C ASN A 284 7.73 -5.65 -10.32
N LEU A 285 6.57 -5.01 -10.32
CA LEU A 285 5.73 -4.89 -9.14
C LEU A 285 5.09 -6.24 -8.82
N THR A 286 5.51 -6.84 -7.70
CA THR A 286 5.01 -8.13 -7.18
C THR A 286 4.15 -7.95 -5.93
N THR A 287 4.38 -6.88 -5.18
CA THR A 287 3.64 -6.58 -3.95
C THR A 287 3.00 -5.21 -4.04
N LEU A 288 1.68 -5.17 -3.91
CA LEU A 288 0.90 -3.94 -3.84
C LEU A 288 0.08 -3.94 -2.55
N ASP A 289 0.35 -2.97 -1.69
CA ASP A 289 -0.39 -2.72 -0.47
C ASP A 289 -1.06 -1.35 -0.55
N MET A 290 -2.38 -1.35 -0.66
CA MET A 290 -3.23 -0.16 -0.66
C MET A 290 -4.25 -0.22 0.49
N SER A 291 -3.86 -0.81 1.60
CA SER A 291 -4.68 -0.89 2.79
C SER A 291 -4.91 0.48 3.44
N HIS A 292 -5.91 0.56 4.31
CA HIS A 292 -6.23 1.79 5.06
C HIS A 292 -6.45 3.04 4.18
N ASN A 293 -7.20 2.88 3.08
CA ASN A 293 -7.56 3.99 2.18
C ASN A 293 -9.09 4.18 2.09
N GLY A 294 -9.53 4.98 1.14
CA GLY A 294 -10.95 5.23 0.87
C GLY A 294 -11.49 4.49 -0.35
N ILE A 295 -10.82 3.46 -0.83
CA ILE A 295 -11.13 2.78 -2.09
C ILE A 295 -12.48 2.09 -2.01
N SER A 296 -13.40 2.45 -2.91
CA SER A 296 -14.75 1.88 -2.98
C SER A 296 -14.93 0.84 -4.09
N THR A 297 -14.07 0.85 -5.11
CA THR A 297 -14.12 -0.07 -6.25
C THR A 297 -12.71 -0.44 -6.73
N ILE A 298 -12.54 -1.68 -7.17
CA ILE A 298 -11.32 -2.11 -7.86
C ILE A 298 -11.51 -1.78 -9.33
N ASP A 299 -10.86 -0.72 -9.79
CA ASP A 299 -11.00 -0.20 -11.15
C ASP A 299 -10.11 -0.93 -12.17
N SER A 300 -10.24 -0.61 -13.45
CA SER A 300 -9.50 -1.27 -14.53
C SER A 300 -8.00 -0.99 -14.56
N SER A 301 -7.50 -0.09 -13.72
CA SER A 301 -6.06 0.22 -13.63
C SER A 301 -5.21 -0.97 -13.15
N VAL A 302 -5.83 -1.98 -12.53
CA VAL A 302 -5.16 -3.25 -12.19
C VAL A 302 -4.57 -3.98 -13.40
N LYS A 303 -5.02 -3.70 -14.62
CA LYS A 303 -4.38 -4.20 -15.87
C LYS A 303 -2.93 -3.76 -16.02
N LEU A 304 -2.54 -2.68 -15.34
CA LEU A 304 -1.18 -2.14 -15.38
C LEU A 304 -0.20 -2.89 -14.46
N ILE A 305 -0.67 -3.79 -13.60
CA ILE A 305 0.12 -4.51 -12.59
C ILE A 305 0.07 -6.04 -12.75
N PRO A 306 0.31 -6.60 -13.94
CA PRO A 306 0.05 -8.01 -14.26
C PRO A 306 0.91 -9.02 -13.47
N LYS A 307 2.00 -8.57 -12.83
CA LYS A 307 2.91 -9.43 -12.06
C LYS A 307 2.67 -9.44 -10.55
N VAL A 308 1.63 -8.76 -10.09
CA VAL A 308 1.32 -8.73 -8.66
C VAL A 308 0.93 -10.14 -8.18
N GLU A 309 1.64 -10.59 -7.14
CA GLU A 309 1.44 -11.85 -6.43
C GLU A 309 0.78 -11.63 -5.07
N PHE A 310 1.08 -10.52 -4.43
CA PHE A 310 0.52 -10.10 -3.14
C PHE A 310 -0.25 -8.79 -3.31
N LEU A 311 -1.56 -8.80 -3.00
CA LEU A 311 -2.44 -7.65 -3.06
C LEU A 311 -3.15 -7.47 -1.71
N ASP A 312 -2.89 -6.34 -1.05
CA ASP A 312 -3.60 -5.93 0.15
C ASP A 312 -4.50 -4.72 -0.15
N LEU A 313 -5.81 -4.92 0.03
CA LEU A 313 -6.85 -3.90 -0.07
C LEU A 313 -7.69 -3.85 1.21
N SER A 314 -7.14 -4.31 2.33
CA SER A 314 -7.81 -4.32 3.62
C SER A 314 -8.12 -2.89 4.11
N HIS A 315 -9.08 -2.76 5.03
CA HIS A 315 -9.46 -1.48 5.60
C HIS A 315 -9.82 -0.40 4.56
N ASN A 316 -10.63 -0.79 3.58
CA ASN A 316 -11.17 0.09 2.54
C ASN A 316 -12.71 0.12 2.57
N LYS A 317 -13.36 0.54 1.50
CA LYS A 317 -14.82 0.66 1.38
C LYS A 317 -15.38 -0.22 0.25
N LEU A 318 -14.69 -1.31 -0.08
CA LEU A 318 -15.08 -2.19 -1.18
C LEU A 318 -16.42 -2.88 -0.89
N SER A 319 -17.35 -2.79 -1.82
CA SER A 319 -18.63 -3.51 -1.77
C SER A 319 -18.68 -4.69 -2.75
N THR A 320 -17.85 -4.68 -3.78
CA THR A 320 -17.75 -5.71 -4.82
C THR A 320 -16.28 -6.00 -5.14
N VAL A 321 -16.02 -7.20 -5.67
CA VAL A 321 -14.69 -7.61 -6.14
C VAL A 321 -14.75 -7.77 -7.65
N GLU A 322 -14.07 -6.86 -8.36
CA GLU A 322 -14.06 -6.81 -9.83
C GLU A 322 -12.64 -6.66 -10.35
N ASN A 323 -12.44 -6.88 -11.66
CA ASN A 323 -11.20 -6.65 -12.41
C ASN A 323 -9.97 -7.48 -11.97
N LEU A 324 -10.00 -8.25 -10.89
CA LEU A 324 -8.86 -9.07 -10.43
C LEU A 324 -8.51 -10.22 -11.39
N GLN A 325 -9.41 -10.59 -12.31
CA GLN A 325 -9.15 -11.59 -13.37
C GLN A 325 -7.99 -11.22 -14.30
N HIS A 326 -7.52 -9.95 -14.26
CA HIS A 326 -6.37 -9.50 -15.03
C HIS A 326 -5.03 -9.77 -14.33
N LEU A 327 -5.05 -10.20 -13.05
CA LEU A 327 -3.88 -10.48 -12.23
C LEU A 327 -3.57 -11.98 -12.22
N TYR A 328 -2.94 -12.48 -13.29
CA TYR A 328 -2.70 -13.92 -13.50
C TYR A 328 -1.73 -14.56 -12.50
N ASN A 329 -0.88 -13.76 -11.87
CA ASN A 329 0.12 -14.21 -10.89
C ASN A 329 -0.35 -14.08 -9.44
N LEU A 330 -1.58 -13.66 -9.21
CA LEU A 330 -2.10 -13.38 -7.87
C LEU A 330 -2.15 -14.64 -7.02
N VAL A 331 -1.51 -14.60 -5.85
CA VAL A 331 -1.39 -15.71 -4.91
C VAL A 331 -2.02 -15.37 -3.56
N HIS A 332 -1.79 -14.16 -3.08
CA HIS A 332 -2.26 -13.67 -1.79
C HIS A 332 -3.14 -12.44 -1.98
N VAL A 333 -4.36 -12.48 -1.42
CA VAL A 333 -5.32 -11.37 -1.47
C VAL A 333 -5.85 -11.12 -0.07
N ASP A 334 -5.70 -9.88 0.40
CA ASP A 334 -6.36 -9.41 1.60
C ASP A 334 -7.44 -8.38 1.24
N LEU A 335 -8.69 -8.71 1.58
CA LEU A 335 -9.88 -7.88 1.41
C LEU A 335 -10.58 -7.66 2.76
N SER A 336 -9.87 -7.86 3.86
CA SER A 336 -10.42 -7.76 5.20
C SER A 336 -10.86 -6.33 5.52
N TYR A 337 -11.81 -6.20 6.43
CA TYR A 337 -12.34 -4.92 6.91
C TYR A 337 -12.82 -4.00 5.78
N ASN A 338 -13.67 -4.58 4.91
CA ASN A 338 -14.38 -3.88 3.82
C ASN A 338 -15.91 -3.98 4.03
N CYS A 339 -16.69 -3.69 3.00
CA CYS A 339 -18.14 -3.71 3.03
C CYS A 339 -18.75 -4.83 2.17
N LEU A 340 -18.01 -5.94 1.98
CA LEU A 340 -18.42 -7.06 1.12
C LEU A 340 -19.59 -7.82 1.75
N GLN A 341 -20.69 -7.98 1.03
CA GLN A 341 -21.86 -8.74 1.45
C GLN A 341 -21.96 -10.08 0.74
N VAL A 342 -21.57 -10.12 -0.52
CA VAL A 342 -21.58 -11.32 -1.36
C VAL A 342 -20.33 -11.36 -2.22
N LEU A 343 -19.78 -12.54 -2.43
CA LEU A 343 -18.66 -12.77 -3.36
C LEU A 343 -19.13 -13.71 -4.47
N GLU A 344 -19.74 -13.16 -5.51
CA GLU A 344 -20.25 -13.96 -6.61
C GLU A 344 -19.15 -14.49 -7.52
N ALA A 345 -19.18 -15.80 -7.83
CA ALA A 345 -18.29 -16.44 -8.78
C ALA A 345 -16.80 -16.08 -8.59
N ALA A 346 -16.32 -16.07 -7.33
CA ALA A 346 -14.97 -15.65 -6.98
C ALA A 346 -13.86 -16.34 -7.81
N HIS A 347 -14.06 -17.59 -8.20
CA HIS A 347 -13.10 -18.34 -9.01
C HIS A 347 -12.81 -17.74 -10.39
N THR A 348 -13.76 -16.98 -10.97
CA THR A 348 -13.56 -16.31 -12.27
C THR A 348 -12.77 -15.03 -12.14
N ARG A 349 -12.75 -14.44 -10.94
CA ARG A 349 -12.11 -13.16 -10.64
C ARG A 349 -10.75 -13.32 -9.94
N LEU A 350 -10.64 -14.31 -9.05
CA LEU A 350 -9.47 -14.53 -8.21
C LEU A 350 -8.52 -15.62 -8.74
N GLY A 351 -8.96 -16.44 -9.69
CA GLY A 351 -8.12 -17.47 -10.29
C GLY A 351 -7.58 -18.48 -9.28
N ASN A 352 -6.28 -18.74 -9.32
CA ASN A 352 -5.59 -19.78 -8.54
C ASN A 352 -4.94 -19.27 -7.25
N ILE A 353 -5.62 -18.40 -6.53
CA ILE A 353 -5.11 -17.87 -5.25
C ILE A 353 -4.93 -18.97 -4.20
N LYS A 354 -3.92 -18.78 -3.33
CA LYS A 354 -3.63 -19.68 -2.19
C LYS A 354 -4.10 -19.13 -0.86
N THR A 355 -4.10 -17.80 -0.72
CA THR A 355 -4.51 -17.14 0.52
C THR A 355 -5.55 -16.07 0.22
N LEU A 356 -6.67 -16.12 0.92
CA LEU A 356 -7.74 -15.13 0.85
C LEU A 356 -8.16 -14.73 2.27
N SER A 357 -8.02 -13.45 2.59
CA SER A 357 -8.58 -12.85 3.80
C SER A 357 -9.83 -12.06 3.43
N LEU A 358 -10.94 -12.39 4.09
CA LEU A 358 -12.24 -11.73 4.00
C LEU A 358 -12.74 -11.33 5.40
N ALA A 359 -11.85 -11.29 6.38
CA ALA A 359 -12.20 -11.00 7.76
C ALA A 359 -12.84 -9.60 7.90
N GLY A 360 -13.75 -9.43 8.86
CA GLY A 360 -14.33 -8.10 9.14
C GLY A 360 -15.20 -7.53 8.02
N ASN A 361 -15.87 -8.38 7.25
CA ASN A 361 -16.84 -8.00 6.22
C ASN A 361 -18.29 -8.26 6.66
N GLN A 362 -19.23 -8.27 5.74
CA GLN A 362 -20.66 -8.46 6.00
C GLN A 362 -21.20 -9.71 5.29
N LEU A 363 -20.35 -10.73 5.11
CA LEU A 363 -20.69 -11.94 4.39
C LEU A 363 -21.69 -12.79 5.17
N GLN A 364 -22.77 -13.21 4.50
CA GLN A 364 -23.80 -14.12 5.03
C GLN A 364 -23.79 -15.47 4.28
N GLN A 365 -23.23 -15.54 3.08
CA GLN A 365 -23.24 -16.70 2.22
C GLN A 365 -21.85 -16.97 1.62
N LEU A 366 -21.52 -18.25 1.42
CA LEU A 366 -20.24 -18.71 0.88
C LEU A 366 -20.38 -19.39 -0.50
N SER A 367 -21.54 -19.33 -1.11
CA SER A 367 -21.84 -19.99 -2.40
C SER A 367 -20.88 -19.59 -3.53
N GLY A 368 -20.37 -18.36 -3.52
CA GLY A 368 -19.40 -17.87 -4.52
C GLY A 368 -17.99 -18.44 -4.41
N LEU A 369 -17.63 -19.09 -3.28
CA LEU A 369 -16.29 -19.61 -3.02
C LEU A 369 -16.07 -21.07 -3.47
N THR A 370 -17.11 -21.75 -3.95
CA THR A 370 -17.17 -23.20 -4.20
C THR A 370 -16.09 -23.77 -5.14
N LYS A 371 -15.47 -22.95 -5.98
CA LYS A 371 -14.53 -23.40 -7.04
C LYS A 371 -13.11 -22.85 -6.87
N LEU A 372 -12.75 -22.35 -5.71
CA LEU A 372 -11.39 -21.89 -5.41
C LEU A 372 -10.47 -23.07 -5.04
N TYR A 373 -10.24 -23.96 -5.99
CA TYR A 373 -9.59 -25.26 -5.75
C TYR A 373 -8.14 -25.16 -5.25
N SER A 374 -7.44 -24.07 -5.53
CA SER A 374 -6.06 -23.83 -5.09
C SER A 374 -5.94 -23.17 -3.71
N LEU A 375 -7.08 -22.82 -3.09
CA LEU A 375 -7.10 -22.08 -1.83
C LEU A 375 -6.63 -22.96 -0.67
N VAL A 376 -5.62 -22.47 0.06
CA VAL A 376 -4.99 -23.14 1.21
C VAL A 376 -5.39 -22.47 2.52
N ASN A 377 -5.38 -21.14 2.54
CA ASN A 377 -5.70 -20.33 3.73
C ASN A 377 -6.91 -19.44 3.43
N LEU A 378 -7.94 -19.54 4.25
CA LEU A 378 -9.16 -18.73 4.18
C LEU A 378 -9.49 -18.14 5.53
N ASP A 379 -9.52 -16.81 5.62
CA ASP A 379 -10.00 -16.09 6.80
C ASP A 379 -11.38 -15.48 6.51
N LEU A 380 -12.38 -15.92 7.25
CA LEU A 380 -13.76 -15.46 7.23
C LEU A 380 -14.20 -14.93 8.59
N SER A 381 -13.26 -14.66 9.51
CA SER A 381 -13.57 -14.18 10.85
C SER A 381 -14.30 -12.83 10.81
N HIS A 382 -15.03 -12.52 11.88
CA HIS A 382 -15.75 -11.25 12.01
C HIS A 382 -16.71 -10.94 10.85
N ASN A 383 -17.47 -11.95 10.39
CA ASN A 383 -18.51 -11.81 9.37
C ASN A 383 -19.92 -12.07 9.98
N GLN A 384 -20.93 -12.21 9.14
CA GLN A 384 -22.31 -12.41 9.54
C GLN A 384 -22.84 -13.83 9.20
N LEU A 385 -21.94 -14.82 9.20
CA LEU A 385 -22.28 -16.21 8.91
C LEU A 385 -23.04 -16.83 10.10
N ASP A 386 -24.31 -17.12 9.94
CA ASP A 386 -25.18 -17.70 10.95
C ASP A 386 -25.51 -19.18 10.69
N GLN A 387 -25.46 -19.65 9.45
CA GLN A 387 -25.87 -20.99 9.04
C GLN A 387 -24.66 -21.90 8.80
N LEU A 388 -24.66 -23.05 9.53
CA LEU A 388 -23.60 -24.06 9.35
C LEU A 388 -23.63 -24.72 7.97
N GLU A 389 -24.75 -24.70 7.28
CA GLU A 389 -24.95 -25.26 5.96
C GLU A 389 -24.07 -24.55 4.90
N GLU A 390 -23.76 -23.28 5.10
CA GLU A 390 -22.87 -22.52 4.22
C GLU A 390 -21.45 -23.10 4.12
N ILE A 391 -21.00 -23.80 5.18
CA ILE A 391 -19.67 -24.45 5.20
C ILE A 391 -19.55 -25.54 4.12
N ARG A 392 -20.65 -26.13 3.65
CA ARG A 392 -20.64 -27.10 2.55
C ARG A 392 -20.03 -26.51 1.28
N ASN A 393 -20.18 -25.21 1.06
CA ASN A 393 -19.65 -24.52 -0.10
C ASN A 393 -18.12 -24.53 -0.16
N ILE A 394 -17.44 -24.58 0.98
CA ILE A 394 -15.99 -24.59 1.11
C ILE A 394 -15.43 -25.95 1.58
N GLY A 395 -16.27 -26.81 2.16
CA GLY A 395 -15.88 -28.13 2.67
C GLY A 395 -15.35 -29.07 1.57
N SER A 396 -15.71 -28.84 0.31
CA SER A 396 -15.26 -29.57 -0.86
C SER A 396 -13.97 -29.05 -1.48
N LEU A 397 -13.39 -27.94 -0.98
CA LEU A 397 -12.16 -27.37 -1.52
C LEU A 397 -10.94 -28.26 -1.21
N PRO A 398 -10.24 -28.81 -2.22
CA PRO A 398 -9.29 -29.89 -2.00
C PRO A 398 -7.99 -29.48 -1.30
N CYS A 399 -7.61 -28.22 -1.37
CA CYS A 399 -6.34 -27.71 -0.83
C CYS A 399 -6.51 -26.90 0.46
N LEU A 400 -7.75 -26.71 0.97
CA LEU A 400 -8.00 -25.87 2.13
C LEU A 400 -7.46 -26.55 3.40
N GLU A 401 -6.46 -25.92 4.03
CA GLU A 401 -5.78 -26.39 5.24
C GLU A 401 -6.06 -25.50 6.46
N LYS A 402 -6.20 -24.18 6.25
CA LYS A 402 -6.44 -23.21 7.33
C LYS A 402 -7.74 -22.47 7.08
N LEU A 403 -8.63 -22.55 8.02
CA LEU A 403 -9.92 -21.88 8.01
C LEU A 403 -10.13 -21.14 9.33
N ASN A 404 -10.38 -19.85 9.26
CA ASN A 404 -10.76 -19.03 10.41
C ASN A 404 -12.21 -18.55 10.23
N LEU A 405 -13.07 -18.92 11.16
CA LEU A 405 -14.48 -18.54 11.22
C LEU A 405 -14.83 -17.79 12.51
N SER A 406 -13.82 -17.49 13.35
CA SER A 406 -14.03 -16.88 14.66
C SER A 406 -14.86 -15.59 14.57
N SER A 407 -15.59 -15.28 15.62
CA SER A 407 -16.44 -14.07 15.70
C SER A 407 -17.54 -14.00 14.62
N ASN A 408 -18.06 -15.15 14.18
CA ASN A 408 -19.28 -15.23 13.40
C ASN A 408 -20.46 -15.68 14.28
N PRO A 409 -21.73 -15.36 13.95
CA PRO A 409 -22.89 -15.81 14.72
C PRO A 409 -22.98 -17.34 14.88
N MET A 410 -22.55 -18.11 13.87
CA MET A 410 -22.53 -19.58 13.93
C MET A 410 -21.62 -20.16 15.03
N CYS A 411 -20.64 -19.41 15.52
CA CYS A 411 -19.72 -19.89 16.57
C CYS A 411 -20.39 -20.12 17.91
N ILE A 412 -21.61 -19.56 18.12
CA ILE A 412 -22.40 -19.72 19.34
C ILE A 412 -23.15 -21.08 19.35
N ILE A 413 -23.26 -21.73 18.20
CA ILE A 413 -23.98 -23.01 18.06
C ILE A 413 -23.27 -24.10 18.88
N PRO A 414 -23.95 -24.88 19.72
CA PRO A 414 -23.36 -25.99 20.45
C PRO A 414 -22.63 -26.95 19.50
N ASP A 415 -21.44 -27.40 19.88
CA ASP A 415 -20.60 -28.31 19.09
C ASP A 415 -20.20 -27.74 17.72
N TYR A 416 -20.14 -26.41 17.61
CA TYR A 416 -19.77 -25.68 16.39
C TYR A 416 -18.58 -26.30 15.67
N ARG A 417 -17.43 -26.49 16.37
CA ARG A 417 -16.19 -27.01 15.76
C ARG A 417 -16.41 -28.38 15.09
N THR A 418 -16.96 -29.32 15.79
CA THR A 418 -17.18 -30.69 15.26
C THR A 418 -18.19 -30.69 14.13
N LYS A 419 -19.20 -29.83 14.16
CA LYS A 419 -20.18 -29.68 13.07
C LYS A 419 -19.56 -29.05 11.82
N VAL A 420 -18.69 -28.06 11.98
CA VAL A 420 -17.91 -27.48 10.87
C VAL A 420 -16.97 -28.51 10.28
N LEU A 421 -16.15 -29.17 11.11
CA LEU A 421 -15.19 -30.20 10.68
C LEU A 421 -15.88 -31.37 9.96
N ALA A 422 -17.09 -31.74 10.36
CA ALA A 422 -17.87 -32.80 9.70
C ALA A 422 -18.18 -32.48 8.22
N GLN A 423 -18.22 -31.20 7.82
CA GLN A 423 -18.46 -30.81 6.43
C GLN A 423 -17.24 -31.09 5.51
N PHE A 424 -16.04 -31.24 6.10
CA PHE A 424 -14.81 -31.56 5.34
C PHE A 424 -14.64 -33.06 5.07
N GLY A 425 -15.53 -33.89 5.62
CA GLY A 425 -15.48 -35.33 5.37
C GLY A 425 -14.19 -35.97 5.89
N ASP A 426 -13.50 -36.73 5.02
CA ASP A 426 -12.27 -37.45 5.39
C ASP A 426 -11.06 -36.51 5.61
N ARG A 427 -11.18 -35.27 5.16
CA ARG A 427 -10.15 -34.23 5.33
C ARG A 427 -10.25 -33.46 6.65
N ALA A 428 -11.17 -33.81 7.54
CA ALA A 428 -11.36 -33.13 8.83
C ALA A 428 -10.07 -33.07 9.68
N SER A 429 -9.20 -34.08 9.56
CA SER A 429 -7.89 -34.12 10.27
C SER A 429 -6.84 -33.16 9.68
N GLU A 430 -7.01 -32.74 8.43
CA GLU A 430 -6.06 -31.87 7.72
C GLU A 430 -6.35 -30.38 7.95
N VAL A 431 -7.56 -30.04 8.39
CA VAL A 431 -8.01 -28.67 8.53
C VAL A 431 -7.71 -28.10 9.92
N CYS A 432 -6.95 -27.02 9.94
CA CYS A 432 -6.74 -26.19 11.12
C CYS A 432 -7.88 -25.16 11.20
N LEU A 433 -8.82 -25.34 12.13
CA LEU A 433 -9.96 -24.45 12.32
C LEU A 433 -9.70 -23.47 13.47
N ASP A 434 -9.89 -22.16 13.22
CA ASP A 434 -9.71 -21.08 14.20
C ASP A 434 -8.33 -21.12 14.90
N GLY A 435 -7.29 -21.44 14.14
CA GLY A 435 -5.92 -21.55 14.64
C GLY A 435 -5.61 -22.79 15.46
N GLN A 436 -6.56 -23.73 15.57
CA GLN A 436 -6.40 -24.97 16.34
C GLN A 436 -6.47 -26.19 15.41
N VAL A 437 -5.50 -27.10 15.55
CA VAL A 437 -5.51 -28.42 14.89
C VAL A 437 -6.64 -29.28 15.44
N THR A 438 -7.18 -30.15 14.62
CA THR A 438 -8.23 -31.10 15.02
C THR A 438 -7.68 -32.16 15.96
N THR A 439 -8.35 -32.38 17.09
CA THR A 439 -7.98 -33.38 18.09
C THR A 439 -8.60 -34.76 17.78
N GLU A 440 -8.00 -35.86 18.28
CA GLU A 440 -8.53 -37.21 18.11
C GLU A 440 -10.00 -37.32 18.60
N LYS A 441 -10.33 -36.71 19.74
CA LYS A 441 -11.71 -36.70 20.27
C LYS A 441 -12.70 -36.00 19.36
N GLU A 442 -12.27 -34.92 18.70
CA GLU A 442 -13.10 -34.23 17.71
C GLU A 442 -13.29 -35.11 16.48
N LEU A 443 -12.24 -35.82 16.02
CA LEU A 443 -12.36 -36.76 14.91
C LEU A 443 -13.35 -37.91 15.19
N ASP A 444 -13.31 -38.52 16.36
CA ASP A 444 -14.28 -39.54 16.77
C ASP A 444 -15.73 -38.99 16.70
N THR A 445 -15.93 -37.78 17.21
CA THR A 445 -17.24 -37.11 17.15
C THR A 445 -17.67 -36.79 15.73
N VAL A 446 -16.74 -36.33 14.88
CA VAL A 446 -16.98 -36.04 13.46
C VAL A 446 -17.39 -37.32 12.73
N GLU A 447 -16.75 -38.46 13.01
CA GLU A 447 -17.09 -39.75 12.38
C GLU A 447 -18.52 -40.20 12.75
N VAL A 448 -18.92 -40.04 14.03
CA VAL A 448 -20.29 -40.29 14.46
C VAL A 448 -21.30 -39.39 13.76
N LEU A 449 -20.99 -38.07 13.63
CA LEU A 449 -21.86 -37.12 12.93
C LEU A 449 -22.03 -37.47 11.46
N LYS A 450 -20.94 -37.87 10.77
CA LYS A 450 -20.98 -38.37 9.37
C LYS A 450 -21.90 -39.61 9.24
N ALA A 451 -21.77 -40.57 10.16
CA ALA A 451 -22.60 -41.76 10.13
C ALA A 451 -24.10 -41.43 10.30
N ILE A 452 -24.44 -40.52 11.22
CA ILE A 452 -25.81 -40.04 11.42
C ILE A 452 -26.33 -39.32 10.17
N GLN A 453 -25.54 -38.44 9.57
CA GLN A 453 -25.93 -37.71 8.36
C GLN A 453 -26.17 -38.65 7.18
N LYS A 454 -25.28 -39.62 6.96
CA LYS A 454 -25.43 -40.63 5.92
C LYS A 454 -26.68 -41.49 6.13
N ALA A 455 -26.98 -41.88 7.38
CA ALA A 455 -28.20 -42.61 7.73
C ALA A 455 -29.47 -41.78 7.44
N LYS A 456 -29.45 -40.47 7.74
CA LYS A 456 -30.53 -39.54 7.43
C LYS A 456 -30.77 -39.40 5.94
N GLU A 457 -29.73 -39.23 5.15
CA GLU A 457 -29.83 -39.15 3.68
C GLU A 457 -30.40 -40.41 3.04
N VAL A 458 -30.00 -41.60 3.54
CA VAL A 458 -30.56 -42.89 3.08
C VAL A 458 -32.07 -42.96 3.43
N LYS A 459 -32.46 -42.54 4.63
CA LYS A 459 -33.87 -42.51 5.07
C LYS A 459 -34.69 -41.54 4.20
N ASP A 460 -34.17 -40.36 3.90
CA ASP A 460 -34.88 -39.37 3.09
C ASP A 460 -35.00 -39.83 1.61
N ARG A 461 -34.03 -40.55 1.08
CA ARG A 461 -34.10 -41.20 -0.25
C ARG A 461 -35.15 -42.29 -0.27
N MET A 462 -35.27 -43.13 0.79
CA MET A 462 -36.27 -44.16 0.89
C MET A 462 -37.68 -43.55 0.99
N SER A 463 -37.86 -42.49 1.83
CA SER A 463 -39.16 -41.84 1.99
C SER A 463 -39.64 -41.10 0.75
N SER A 464 -38.71 -40.57 -0.07
CA SER A 464 -39.06 -39.93 -1.35
C SER A 464 -39.32 -40.95 -2.45
N GLY A 465 -38.73 -42.14 -2.38
CA GLY A 465 -39.04 -43.31 -3.24
C GLY A 465 -40.44 -43.84 -3.02
N ASP A 466 -40.87 -43.99 -1.76
CA ASP A 466 -42.23 -44.45 -1.41
C ASP A 466 -43.33 -43.45 -1.81
N LYS A 467 -43.04 -42.12 -1.76
CA LYS A 467 -43.98 -41.09 -2.28
C LYS A 467 -44.17 -41.18 -3.78
N LYS A 468 -43.14 -41.48 -4.57
CA LYS A 468 -43.23 -41.65 -6.02
C LYS A 468 -44.04 -42.91 -6.38
N ILE A 469 -43.83 -44.02 -5.65
CA ILE A 469 -44.58 -45.28 -5.86
C ILE A 469 -46.04 -45.09 -5.47
N SER A 470 -46.37 -44.36 -4.39
CA SER A 470 -47.74 -44.08 -3.98
C SER A 470 -48.47 -43.13 -4.92
N GLU A 471 -47.78 -42.26 -5.61
CA GLU A 471 -48.38 -41.33 -6.57
C GLU A 471 -48.60 -42.01 -7.97
N GLU A 472 -47.71 -42.87 -8.42
CA GLU A 472 -47.95 -43.76 -9.59
C GLU A 472 -49.04 -44.76 -9.35
N THR A 473 -49.19 -45.30 -8.14
CA THR A 473 -50.30 -46.21 -7.78
C THR A 473 -51.65 -45.49 -7.66
N ARG A 474 -51.68 -44.21 -7.28
CA ARG A 474 -52.88 -43.36 -7.28
C ARG A 474 -53.33 -42.97 -8.68
N LEU A 475 -52.43 -42.71 -9.60
CA LEU A 475 -52.75 -42.41 -11.00
C LEU A 475 -53.19 -43.64 -11.81
N SER A 476 -52.82 -44.86 -11.37
CA SER A 476 -53.30 -46.11 -11.96
C SER A 476 -54.66 -46.61 -11.42
N ALA A 477 -55.18 -46.04 -10.34
CA ALA A 477 -56.43 -46.47 -9.70
C ALA A 477 -57.68 -45.60 -10.04
N ALA A 478 -57.58 -44.68 -10.98
CA ALA A 478 -58.65 -43.76 -11.37
C ALA A 478 -59.02 -43.89 -12.84
N ALA A 479 -59.49 -45.06 -13.26
CA ALA A 479 -60.26 -45.17 -14.52
C ALA A 479 -61.39 -46.17 -14.31
N PRO A 480 -62.67 -45.79 -14.47
CA PRO A 480 -63.78 -46.75 -14.39
C PRO A 480 -64.01 -47.47 -15.71
N PRO A 481 -64.53 -48.71 -15.71
CA PRO A 481 -64.71 -49.50 -16.90
C PRO A 481 -66.05 -49.16 -17.56
N HIS A 482 -66.03 -48.89 -18.87
CA HIS A 482 -67.24 -49.02 -19.73
C HIS A 482 -66.94 -49.91 -20.93
N LEU A 483 -67.94 -50.77 -21.11
CA LEU A 483 -68.05 -51.88 -22.03
C LEU A 483 -68.20 -51.45 -23.52
N SER A 484 -67.61 -52.32 -24.36
CA SER A 484 -68.12 -52.85 -25.65
C SER A 484 -68.66 -51.93 -26.72
N SER A 485 -68.15 -51.97 -27.92
CA SER A 485 -68.48 -52.96 -28.94
C SER A 485 -67.90 -52.53 -30.30
N SER A 486 -67.31 -53.51 -30.97
CA SER A 486 -67.27 -53.81 -32.41
C SER A 486 -67.30 -52.71 -33.50
N SER A 487 -66.36 -52.82 -34.32
CA SER A 487 -66.37 -53.13 -35.75
C SER A 487 -65.55 -52.21 -36.65
N SER A 488 -64.64 -52.84 -37.29
CA SER A 488 -64.29 -52.83 -38.73
C SER A 488 -63.86 -51.54 -39.44
N SER A 489 -62.72 -51.69 -40.01
CA SER A 489 -62.32 -51.43 -41.41
C SER A 489 -61.68 -50.10 -41.78
N SER A 490 -60.59 -50.32 -42.47
CA SER A 490 -60.03 -49.66 -43.64
C SER A 490 -59.15 -48.38 -43.48
N SER A 491 -57.94 -48.60 -43.83
CA SER A 491 -56.89 -47.66 -44.29
C SER A 491 -57.23 -46.92 -45.61
N PRO A 492 -56.29 -46.17 -46.19
CA PRO A 492 -55.95 -44.75 -46.04
C PRO A 492 -56.35 -43.95 -47.32
N PRO A 493 -55.85 -42.86 -47.78
CA PRO A 493 -54.52 -42.22 -47.65
C PRO A 493 -54.50 -40.68 -47.73
N SER A 494 -53.28 -40.19 -47.69
CA SER A 494 -52.67 -39.05 -48.48
C SER A 494 -52.92 -37.60 -48.06
N SER A 495 -51.84 -36.97 -47.93
CA SER A 495 -51.10 -35.89 -48.62
C SER A 495 -51.20 -34.52 -47.99
N SER A 496 -50.12 -34.00 -47.85
CA SER A 496 -49.24 -32.99 -48.44
C SER A 496 -49.04 -31.81 -47.54
N SER A 497 -47.87 -31.46 -47.33
CA SER A 497 -46.87 -30.63 -48.02
C SER A 497 -46.60 -29.40 -47.17
N CYS A 498 -45.53 -28.93 -46.96
CA CYS A 498 -44.26 -28.49 -47.53
C CYS A 498 -43.48 -27.74 -46.45
N CYS A 499 -42.32 -27.66 -46.36
CA CYS A 499 -41.02 -27.46 -46.98
C CYS A 499 -40.05 -27.03 -45.92
N SER A 500 -39.00 -27.63 -45.82
CA SER A 500 -37.59 -27.48 -46.26
C SER A 500 -36.80 -26.56 -45.35
N SER A 501 -35.58 -26.73 -45.01
CA SER A 501 -34.46 -27.52 -45.55
C SER A 501 -33.37 -27.73 -44.51
N ALA A 502 -32.82 -28.91 -44.55
CA ALA A 502 -31.56 -29.27 -43.92
C ALA A 502 -30.40 -29.00 -44.88
N VAL A 503 -29.21 -28.75 -44.38
CA VAL A 503 -27.96 -29.27 -44.97
C VAL A 503 -26.92 -29.48 -43.88
N ALA A 504 -26.45 -30.71 -43.78
CA ALA A 504 -25.29 -31.16 -43.05
C ALA A 504 -24.12 -31.41 -44.05
N PRO A 505 -22.90 -31.81 -43.59
CA PRO A 505 -21.62 -31.41 -44.15
C PRO A 505 -21.06 -32.43 -45.17
N PRO A 506 -19.86 -32.20 -45.73
CA PRO A 506 -19.03 -33.31 -46.09
C PRO A 506 -17.60 -33.27 -45.55
N THR A 507 -17.15 -34.45 -45.30
CA THR A 507 -15.83 -34.97 -44.96
C THR A 507 -14.89 -35.10 -46.15
N VAL A 508 -13.57 -34.99 -45.82
CA VAL A 508 -12.39 -35.80 -46.26
C VAL A 508 -11.84 -35.61 -47.69
N THR A 509 -10.56 -35.24 -47.85
CA THR A 509 -9.38 -36.06 -48.09
C THR A 509 -8.21 -35.29 -48.71
N SER A 510 -7.04 -35.65 -48.18
CA SER A 510 -5.73 -35.90 -48.83
C SER A 510 -4.88 -34.78 -49.40
N SER A 511 -3.68 -34.73 -48.85
CA SER A 511 -2.37 -34.29 -49.38
C SER A 511 -2.00 -34.96 -50.72
N PRO A 512 -0.89 -34.65 -51.45
CA PRO A 512 0.41 -34.22 -50.91
C PRO A 512 1.26 -33.33 -51.87
N SER A 513 2.51 -33.05 -51.36
CA SER A 513 3.78 -32.80 -52.11
C SER A 513 3.94 -31.44 -52.78
N SER A 514 5.07 -30.79 -52.82
CA SER A 514 6.49 -31.13 -52.68
C SER A 514 7.32 -29.87 -52.93
N SER A 515 8.50 -29.88 -52.30
CA SER A 515 9.79 -29.42 -52.81
C SER A 515 9.96 -27.89 -52.96
N SER A 516 11.04 -27.27 -52.61
CA SER A 516 12.47 -27.61 -52.49
C SER A 516 13.21 -26.33 -52.11
N SER A 517 14.17 -26.52 -51.33
CA SER A 517 15.61 -26.25 -51.44
C SER A 517 16.08 -24.87 -51.09
N SER A 518 16.96 -24.84 -50.24
CA SER A 518 18.43 -24.83 -50.13
C SER A 518 18.87 -23.46 -49.64
N SER A 519 19.86 -23.21 -48.84
CA SER A 519 21.10 -23.90 -48.48
C SER A 519 21.81 -23.08 -47.42
N SER A 520 22.41 -23.73 -46.46
CA SER A 520 23.81 -23.68 -46.00
C SER A 520 24.35 -22.33 -45.56
N SER A 521 25.08 -22.23 -44.47
CA SER A 521 26.26 -22.95 -43.96
C SER A 521 26.53 -22.49 -42.51
N SER A 522 26.70 -23.34 -41.55
CA SER A 522 27.91 -23.95 -40.96
C SER A 522 29.02 -23.02 -40.51
N SER A 523 29.34 -23.09 -39.21
CA SER A 523 30.60 -23.49 -38.57
C SER A 523 30.48 -23.33 -37.06
N SER A 524 30.49 -24.30 -36.30
CA SER A 524 31.30 -25.22 -35.51
C SER A 524 32.62 -24.68 -34.98
N SER A 525 32.75 -24.77 -33.63
CA SER A 525 33.86 -25.31 -32.83
C SER A 525 33.58 -25.00 -31.36
N SER A 526 33.32 -25.89 -30.47
CA SER A 526 33.95 -27.06 -29.86
C SER A 526 34.99 -26.74 -28.79
N PHE A 527 34.73 -27.34 -27.59
CA PHE A 527 35.63 -27.82 -26.52
C PHE A 527 36.30 -26.76 -25.62
N SER A 528 36.32 -26.86 -24.28
CA SER A 528 36.73 -27.97 -23.43
C SER A 528 36.37 -27.72 -21.93
N SER A 529 35.88 -28.74 -21.32
CA SER A 529 36.08 -29.37 -19.99
C SER A 529 36.92 -28.70 -18.90
N CYS A 530 36.38 -28.90 -17.69
CA CYS A 530 36.91 -28.77 -16.33
C CYS A 530 38.25 -29.45 -16.09
N PRO A 531 38.95 -29.15 -14.95
CA PRO A 531 38.60 -29.89 -13.72
C PRO A 531 38.75 -29.12 -12.39
N ALA A 532 38.15 -29.74 -11.36
CA ALA A 532 38.20 -29.39 -9.96
C ALA A 532 39.59 -29.60 -9.33
N GLN A 533 39.94 -28.80 -8.35
CA GLN A 533 40.87 -29.20 -7.28
C GLN A 533 40.44 -28.66 -5.92
N GLN A 534 40.29 -29.61 -5.00
CA GLN A 534 40.19 -29.45 -3.54
C GLN A 534 41.53 -29.04 -2.96
N ALA A 535 41.52 -28.22 -1.93
CA ALA A 535 42.57 -28.23 -0.88
C ALA A 535 41.97 -27.69 0.42
N SER A 536 41.85 -28.53 1.30
CA SER A 536 41.96 -28.73 2.76
C SER A 536 42.46 -27.57 3.63
N CYS A 537 41.78 -27.47 4.78
CA CYS A 537 42.13 -26.76 6.02
C CYS A 537 43.48 -27.14 6.59
N PRO A 538 44.04 -26.33 7.55
CA PRO A 538 44.13 -26.91 8.89
C PRO A 538 43.65 -25.98 10.03
N SER A 539 43.14 -26.67 11.03
CA SER A 539 42.76 -26.23 12.35
C SER A 539 43.98 -25.79 13.19
N GLN A 540 43.84 -24.79 14.03
CA GLN A 540 44.57 -24.70 15.31
C GLN A 540 43.67 -24.13 16.38
N GLU A 541 43.46 -24.96 17.42
CA GLU A 541 43.01 -24.62 18.77
C GLU A 541 44.07 -23.79 19.51
N VAL A 542 43.62 -22.78 20.28
CA VAL A 542 44.25 -22.45 21.59
C VAL A 542 43.21 -21.79 22.51
N THR A 543 42.78 -22.52 23.48
CA THR A 543 42.43 -22.30 24.90
C THR A 543 42.11 -20.90 25.45
N SER A 544 40.88 -20.83 25.98
CA SER A 544 40.37 -20.34 27.27
C SER A 544 41.08 -19.23 28.03
N ARG A 545 40.30 -18.16 28.36
CA ARG A 545 40.19 -17.68 29.76
C ARG A 545 38.86 -16.90 29.93
N GLU A 546 38.08 -17.38 30.88
CA GLU A 546 36.91 -16.72 31.47
C GLU A 546 37.36 -15.48 32.26
N ASP A 547 36.62 -14.37 32.12
CA ASP A 547 36.46 -13.40 33.20
C ASP A 547 35.02 -12.86 33.18
N SER A 548 34.34 -13.22 34.23
CA SER A 548 32.96 -12.88 34.57
C SER A 548 32.85 -11.45 35.11
N VAL A 549 31.93 -10.66 34.56
CA VAL A 549 31.42 -9.42 35.17
C VAL A 549 29.89 -9.50 35.25
N PRO A 550 29.27 -9.24 36.42
CA PRO A 550 27.82 -9.45 36.63
C PRO A 550 26.95 -8.31 36.05
N PRO A 551 25.66 -8.58 35.77
CA PRO A 551 24.75 -7.60 35.16
C PRO A 551 24.29 -6.55 36.19
N ARG A 552 24.33 -5.28 35.79
CA ARG A 552 23.73 -4.16 36.53
C ARG A 552 22.22 -4.18 36.34
N THR A 553 21.52 -4.29 37.46
CA THR A 553 20.06 -4.07 37.59
C THR A 553 19.70 -2.61 37.39
N LEU A 554 18.70 -2.35 36.56
CA LEU A 554 18.01 -1.06 36.42
C LEU A 554 16.90 -0.94 37.49
N PRO A 555 16.63 0.25 38.03
CA PRO A 555 15.57 0.46 39.01
C PRO A 555 14.19 0.50 38.37
N PRO A 556 13.09 0.24 39.13
CA PRO A 556 11.74 0.16 38.62
C PRO A 556 11.15 1.54 38.28
N VAL A 557 10.42 1.61 37.17
CA VAL A 557 9.67 2.78 36.74
C VAL A 557 8.35 2.82 37.51
N ASP A 558 8.07 3.93 38.16
CA ASP A 558 6.86 4.21 38.91
C ASP A 558 5.61 4.25 38.01
N ALA A 559 4.55 3.64 38.55
CA ALA A 559 3.23 3.58 37.93
C ALA A 559 2.53 4.95 38.00
N ALA A 560 1.94 5.39 36.88
CA ALA A 560 1.06 6.54 36.82
C ALA A 560 -0.34 6.22 37.42
N PRO A 561 -1.03 7.19 38.07
CA PRO A 561 -2.36 6.99 38.64
C PRO A 561 -3.47 7.10 37.58
N PRO A 562 -4.68 6.51 37.82
CA PRO A 562 -5.76 6.47 36.86
C PRO A 562 -6.50 7.81 36.74
N PRO A 563 -7.19 8.09 35.61
CA PRO A 563 -7.89 9.35 35.39
C PRO A 563 -9.20 9.42 36.17
N THR A 564 -9.40 10.51 36.89
CA THR A 564 -10.65 10.89 37.55
C THR A 564 -11.66 11.37 36.51
N LYS A 565 -12.88 10.86 36.60
CA LYS A 565 -14.07 11.35 35.88
C LYS A 565 -14.46 12.76 36.34
N LEU A 566 -14.66 13.63 35.39
CA LEU A 566 -15.71 14.66 35.39
C LEU A 566 -16.05 14.98 33.94
#